data_f58ba161b47ebd6c3b50cd8ec6e40c7f
#
_entry.id   f58ba161b47ebd6c3b50cd8ec6e40c7f
#
_cell.length_a   1.000
_cell.length_b   1.000
_cell.length_c   1.000
_cell.angle_alpha   90.00
_cell.angle_beta   90.00
_cell.angle_gamma   90.00
#
_symmetry.space_group_name_H-M   'P 1'
#
loop_
_entity.id
_entity.type
_entity.pdbx_description
1 polymer ?
#
loop_
_entity_poly.entity_id
_entity_poly.type
_entity_poly.pdbx_seq_one_letter_code
_entity_poly.pdbx_strand_id
1 'polypeptide(L)'
;MENILKVISLVKNSINQIAYKTDFERNQMLDACCETLFENADKILQANLIDIENAKIASKPTSFIDRLQLTKTRIDGMIEGLSQLKAIESPIGNVQNEWDTKKEIHIKKVTVPLGVIGIIFEARPNVTADTIGLAIKSGNA
;
A
#
# COMPACT_ATOMS: atom_id res chain seq x y z
N MET A 1 -8.37 -11.07 18.96
CA MET A 1 -7.15 -11.79 18.58
C MET A 1 -7.41 -12.80 17.45
N GLU A 2 -8.42 -13.65 17.56
CA GLU A 2 -8.80 -14.65 16.54
C GLU A 2 -9.05 -14.06 15.14
N ASN A 3 -9.65 -12.88 15.05
CA ASN A 3 -9.93 -12.20 13.77
C ASN A 3 -8.65 -11.75 13.06
N ILE A 4 -7.63 -11.27 13.80
CA ILE A 4 -6.35 -10.85 13.24
C ILE A 4 -5.60 -12.04 12.66
N LEU A 5 -5.58 -13.18 13.36
CA LEU A 5 -4.92 -14.39 12.86
C LEU A 5 -5.55 -14.93 11.58
N LYS A 6 -6.90 -14.82 11.45
CA LYS A 6 -7.60 -15.16 10.22
C LYS A 6 -7.20 -14.24 9.07
N VAL A 7 -7.14 -12.93 9.31
CA VAL A 7 -6.70 -11.96 8.30
C VAL A 7 -5.27 -12.25 7.86
N ILE A 8 -4.34 -12.44 8.79
CA ILE A 8 -2.94 -12.77 8.47
C ILE A 8 -2.86 -14.06 7.63
N SER A 9 -3.65 -15.07 7.95
CA SER A 9 -3.68 -16.33 7.18
C SER A 9 -4.19 -16.10 5.75
N LEU A 10 -5.24 -15.29 5.55
CA LEU A 10 -5.75 -14.95 4.24
C LEU A 10 -4.72 -14.19 3.41
N VAL A 11 -4.08 -13.18 4.01
CA VAL A 11 -3.01 -12.39 3.35
C VAL A 11 -1.84 -13.29 2.97
N LYS A 12 -1.40 -14.18 3.88
CA LYS A 12 -0.33 -15.14 3.60
C LYS A 12 -0.66 -16.08 2.43
N ASN A 13 -1.91 -16.49 2.29
CA ASN A 13 -2.34 -17.35 1.19
C ASN A 13 -2.44 -16.59 -0.15
N SER A 14 -2.67 -15.29 -0.11
CA SER A 14 -2.79 -14.44 -1.32
C SER A 14 -1.45 -13.94 -1.87
N ILE A 15 -0.36 -14.08 -1.12
CA ILE A 15 0.95 -13.52 -1.49
C ILE A 15 1.41 -13.96 -2.88
N ASN A 16 1.25 -15.24 -3.22
CA ASN A 16 1.66 -15.75 -4.52
C ASN A 16 0.86 -15.13 -5.67
N GLN A 17 -0.36 -14.67 -5.41
CA GLN A 17 -1.20 -14.03 -6.43
C GLN A 17 -0.65 -12.67 -6.85
N ILE A 18 0.00 -11.94 -5.94
CA ILE A 18 0.57 -10.62 -6.23
C ILE A 18 2.05 -10.69 -6.58
N ALA A 19 2.82 -11.59 -5.95
CA ALA A 19 4.26 -11.72 -6.16
C ALA A 19 4.63 -12.08 -7.60
N TYR A 20 3.78 -12.86 -8.27
CA TYR A 20 3.99 -13.30 -9.67
C TYR A 20 3.34 -12.38 -10.72
N LYS A 21 2.64 -11.32 -10.30
CA LYS A 21 2.07 -10.35 -11.23
C LYS A 21 3.16 -9.59 -11.96
N THR A 22 2.94 -9.35 -13.24
CA THR A 22 3.78 -8.45 -14.04
C THR A 22 3.66 -7.01 -13.55
N ASP A 23 4.61 -6.15 -13.92
CA ASP A 23 4.51 -4.72 -13.57
C ASP A 23 3.26 -4.08 -14.18
N PHE A 24 2.89 -4.48 -15.39
CA PHE A 24 1.65 -4.04 -16.04
C PHE A 24 0.40 -4.39 -15.21
N GLU A 25 0.27 -5.64 -14.74
CA GLU A 25 -0.86 -6.07 -13.92
C GLU A 25 -0.90 -5.33 -12.56
N ARG A 26 0.27 -5.10 -11.94
CA ARG A 26 0.34 -4.31 -10.70
C ARG A 26 -0.07 -2.86 -10.94
N ASN A 27 0.32 -2.27 -12.08
CA ASN A 27 -0.13 -0.93 -12.44
C ASN A 27 -1.65 -0.87 -12.68
N GLN A 28 -2.26 -1.91 -13.28
CA GLN A 28 -3.73 -2.01 -13.37
C GLN A 28 -4.40 -2.08 -12.00
N MET A 29 -3.79 -2.78 -11.01
CA MET A 29 -4.30 -2.79 -9.64
C MET A 29 -4.23 -1.40 -8.99
N LEU A 30 -3.18 -0.64 -9.26
CA LEU A 30 -3.06 0.76 -8.80
C LEU A 30 -4.12 1.65 -9.45
N ASP A 31 -4.42 1.47 -10.74
CA ASP A 31 -5.52 2.18 -11.41
C ASP A 31 -6.87 1.88 -10.75
N ALA A 32 -7.17 0.62 -10.48
CA ALA A 32 -8.39 0.23 -9.79
C ALA A 32 -8.48 0.84 -8.36
N CYS A 33 -7.36 0.98 -7.66
CA CYS A 33 -7.32 1.68 -6.37
C CYS A 33 -7.64 3.18 -6.53
N CYS A 34 -7.09 3.84 -7.55
CA CYS A 34 -7.38 5.24 -7.86
C CYS A 34 -8.87 5.46 -8.17
N GLU A 35 -9.43 4.63 -9.05
CA GLU A 35 -10.85 4.69 -9.42
C GLU A 35 -11.74 4.47 -8.20
N THR A 36 -11.45 3.45 -7.38
CA THR A 36 -12.22 3.15 -6.17
C THR A 36 -12.19 4.29 -5.16
N LEU A 37 -11.03 4.94 -4.96
CA LEU A 37 -10.91 6.10 -4.09
C LEU A 37 -11.71 7.28 -4.62
N PHE A 38 -11.66 7.54 -5.92
CA PHE A 38 -12.39 8.61 -6.56
C PHE A 38 -13.91 8.41 -6.44
N GLU A 39 -14.41 7.22 -6.79
CA GLU A 39 -15.84 6.90 -6.76
C GLU A 39 -16.43 6.91 -5.34
N ASN A 40 -15.63 6.58 -4.33
CA ASN A 40 -16.08 6.50 -2.95
C ASN A 40 -15.63 7.70 -2.08
N ALA A 41 -15.07 8.76 -2.69
CA ALA A 41 -14.54 9.91 -1.95
C ALA A 41 -15.55 10.50 -0.96
N ASP A 42 -16.79 10.70 -1.38
CA ASP A 42 -17.84 11.27 -0.52
C ASP A 42 -18.18 10.36 0.66
N LYS A 43 -18.24 9.05 0.47
CA LYS A 43 -18.49 8.08 1.54
C LYS A 43 -17.33 8.07 2.55
N ILE A 44 -16.09 8.15 2.04
CA ILE A 44 -14.88 8.21 2.87
C ILE A 44 -14.89 9.48 3.71
N LEU A 45 -15.22 10.63 3.10
CA LEU A 45 -15.32 11.91 3.82
C LEU A 45 -16.40 11.89 4.89
N GLN A 46 -17.59 11.32 4.61
CA GLN A 46 -18.64 11.18 5.59
C GLN A 46 -18.23 10.29 6.78
N ALA A 47 -17.59 9.15 6.52
CA ALA A 47 -17.05 8.30 7.58
C ALA A 47 -15.98 9.02 8.41
N ASN A 48 -15.11 9.78 7.76
CA ASN A 48 -14.06 10.54 8.44
C ASN A 48 -14.63 11.65 9.33
N LEU A 49 -15.75 12.28 8.96
CA LEU A 49 -16.42 13.25 9.84
C LEU A 49 -16.85 12.62 11.16
N ILE A 50 -17.36 11.39 11.14
CA ILE A 50 -17.72 10.64 12.34
C ILE A 50 -16.49 10.37 13.21
N ASP A 51 -15.37 9.97 12.59
CA ASP A 51 -14.11 9.74 13.29
C ASP A 51 -13.58 11.02 13.98
N ILE A 52 -13.69 12.16 13.29
CA ILE A 52 -13.29 13.46 13.83
C ILE A 52 -14.16 13.84 15.03
N GLU A 53 -15.46 13.62 14.93
CA GLU A 53 -16.39 13.92 16.04
C GLU A 53 -16.09 13.03 17.26
N ASN A 54 -15.90 11.75 17.06
CA ASN A 54 -15.48 10.82 18.10
C ASN A 54 -14.14 11.21 18.74
N ALA A 55 -13.18 11.68 17.94
CA ALA A 55 -11.90 12.15 18.45
C ALA A 55 -12.05 13.43 19.31
N LYS A 56 -12.96 14.36 18.94
CA LYS A 56 -13.28 15.55 19.73
C LYS A 56 -13.94 15.16 21.04
N ILE A 57 -14.92 14.27 21.02
CA ILE A 57 -15.60 13.74 22.23
C ILE A 57 -14.57 13.11 23.17
N ALA A 58 -13.59 12.36 22.61
CA ALA A 58 -12.50 11.76 23.36
C ALA A 58 -11.40 12.75 23.78
N SER A 59 -11.63 14.07 23.61
CA SER A 59 -10.68 15.15 23.97
C SER A 59 -9.28 14.94 23.37
N LYS A 60 -9.18 14.43 22.16
CA LYS A 60 -7.89 14.28 21.47
C LYS A 60 -7.29 15.65 21.13
N PRO A 61 -5.95 15.82 21.16
CA PRO A 61 -5.30 17.07 20.82
C PRO A 61 -5.63 17.56 19.39
N THR A 62 -5.62 18.87 19.16
CA THR A 62 -5.87 19.46 17.83
C THR A 62 -4.94 18.89 16.76
N SER A 63 -3.67 18.67 17.11
CA SER A 63 -2.69 18.03 16.20
C SER A 63 -3.02 16.60 15.80
N PHE A 64 -3.74 15.86 16.65
CA PHE A 64 -4.27 14.54 16.32
C PHE A 64 -5.42 14.66 15.33
N ILE A 65 -6.36 15.58 15.62
CA ILE A 65 -7.55 15.82 14.79
C ILE A 65 -7.13 16.29 13.38
N ASP A 66 -6.15 17.19 13.27
CA ASP A 66 -5.64 17.64 11.96
C ASP A 66 -5.05 16.50 11.15
N ARG A 67 -4.29 15.60 11.78
CA ARG A 67 -3.75 14.40 11.09
C ARG A 67 -4.82 13.39 10.69
N LEU A 68 -5.90 13.30 11.47
CA LEU A 68 -7.02 12.38 11.19
C LEU A 68 -7.92 12.91 10.08
N GLN A 69 -8.03 14.24 9.94
CA GLN A 69 -8.96 14.88 9.03
C GLN A 69 -8.62 14.60 7.57
N LEU A 70 -9.59 14.08 6.82
CA LEU A 70 -9.56 14.05 5.36
C LEU A 70 -10.30 15.24 4.77
N THR A 71 -9.81 15.71 3.65
CA THR A 71 -10.46 16.67 2.76
C THR A 71 -10.44 16.11 1.36
N LYS A 72 -11.25 16.67 0.47
CA LYS A 72 -11.22 16.27 -0.96
C LYS A 72 -9.79 16.39 -1.52
N THR A 73 -9.10 17.49 -1.24
CA THR A 73 -7.71 17.71 -1.66
C THR A 73 -6.76 16.63 -1.14
N ARG A 74 -6.95 16.15 0.11
CA ARG A 74 -6.13 15.06 0.66
C ARG A 74 -6.43 13.73 -0.04
N ILE A 75 -7.69 13.46 -0.40
CA ILE A 75 -8.05 12.28 -1.20
C ILE A 75 -7.48 12.37 -2.61
N ASP A 76 -7.58 13.52 -3.25
CA ASP A 76 -6.98 13.77 -4.57
C ASP A 76 -5.45 13.55 -4.52
N GLY A 77 -4.79 13.99 -3.45
CA GLY A 77 -3.37 13.73 -3.21
C GLY A 77 -3.03 12.25 -3.02
N MET A 78 -3.92 11.46 -2.38
CA MET A 78 -3.76 9.99 -2.29
C MET A 78 -3.83 9.33 -3.67
N ILE A 79 -4.79 9.75 -4.49
CA ILE A 79 -4.95 9.26 -5.87
C ILE A 79 -3.73 9.60 -6.71
N GLU A 80 -3.25 10.85 -6.61
CA GLU A 80 -2.04 11.28 -7.30
C GLU A 80 -0.81 10.46 -6.87
N GLY A 81 -0.62 10.23 -5.56
CA GLY A 81 0.45 9.39 -5.02
C GLY A 81 0.43 7.98 -5.59
N LEU A 82 -0.74 7.32 -5.63
CA LEU A 82 -0.91 6.01 -6.26
C LEU A 82 -0.60 6.05 -7.76
N SER A 83 -1.02 7.10 -8.46
CA SER A 83 -0.73 7.28 -9.89
C SER A 83 0.77 7.45 -10.15
N GLN A 84 1.49 8.18 -9.29
CA GLN A 84 2.94 8.37 -9.41
C GLN A 84 3.70 7.05 -9.25
N LEU A 85 3.22 6.12 -8.41
CA LEU A 85 3.83 4.79 -8.25
C LEU A 85 3.87 3.99 -9.57
N LYS A 86 2.93 4.20 -10.47
CA LYS A 86 2.92 3.52 -11.78
C LYS A 86 4.10 3.92 -12.65
N ALA A 87 4.55 5.18 -12.55
CA ALA A 87 5.69 5.70 -13.31
C ALA A 87 7.05 5.21 -12.78
N ILE A 88 7.08 4.67 -11.56
CA ILE A 88 8.31 4.11 -10.98
C ILE A 88 8.60 2.78 -11.65
N GLU A 89 9.85 2.56 -12.02
CA GLU A 89 10.32 1.27 -12.54
C GLU A 89 10.05 0.15 -11.53
N SER A 90 9.69 -1.05 -12.04
CA SER A 90 9.43 -2.20 -11.18
C SER A 90 10.63 -2.49 -10.28
N PRO A 91 10.47 -2.56 -8.96
CA PRO A 91 11.56 -2.93 -8.07
C PRO A 91 11.86 -4.44 -8.06
N ILE A 92 11.09 -5.26 -8.78
CA ILE A 92 11.17 -6.72 -8.77
C ILE A 92 11.94 -7.22 -10.00
N GLY A 93 12.82 -8.19 -9.78
CA GLY A 93 13.58 -8.83 -10.85
C GLY A 93 14.82 -8.07 -11.30
N ASN A 94 15.15 -6.95 -10.66
CA ASN A 94 16.33 -6.14 -11.00
C ASN A 94 17.59 -6.86 -10.58
N VAL A 95 18.52 -7.03 -11.52
CA VAL A 95 19.84 -7.61 -11.25
C VAL A 95 20.70 -6.58 -10.54
N GLN A 96 20.97 -6.82 -9.26
CA GLN A 96 21.84 -5.96 -8.45
C GLN A 96 23.33 -6.25 -8.64
N ASN A 97 23.65 -7.53 -8.92
CA ASN A 97 24.99 -7.99 -9.15
C ASN A 97 24.97 -9.31 -9.91
N GLU A 98 25.97 -9.57 -10.75
CA GLU A 98 26.15 -10.85 -11.41
C GLU A 98 27.64 -11.19 -11.53
N TRP A 99 27.99 -12.46 -11.45
CA TRP A 99 29.37 -12.94 -11.54
C TRP A 99 29.43 -14.42 -11.90
N ASP A 100 30.56 -14.82 -12.43
CA ASP A 100 30.86 -16.22 -12.70
C ASP A 100 31.74 -16.82 -11.59
N THR A 101 31.45 -18.04 -11.22
CA THR A 101 32.30 -18.80 -10.29
C THR A 101 33.45 -19.47 -11.03
N LYS A 102 34.46 -19.93 -10.29
CA LYS A 102 35.55 -20.74 -10.84
C LYS A 102 35.12 -22.04 -11.52
N LYS A 103 33.89 -22.49 -11.29
CA LYS A 103 33.27 -23.69 -11.89
C LYS A 103 32.31 -23.35 -13.04
N GLU A 104 32.44 -22.16 -13.64
CA GLU A 104 31.61 -21.70 -14.75
C GLU A 104 30.09 -21.62 -14.44
N ILE A 105 29.75 -21.43 -13.16
CA ILE A 105 28.36 -21.21 -12.74
C ILE A 105 28.11 -19.70 -12.73
N HIS A 106 27.15 -19.23 -13.55
CA HIS A 106 26.72 -17.85 -13.58
C HIS A 106 25.73 -17.57 -12.47
N ILE A 107 26.03 -16.62 -11.57
CA ILE A 107 25.21 -16.24 -10.43
C ILE A 107 24.69 -14.81 -10.62
N LYS A 108 23.37 -14.63 -10.40
CA LYS A 108 22.70 -13.31 -10.38
C LYS A 108 22.06 -13.07 -9.04
N LYS A 109 22.34 -11.91 -8.45
CA LYS A 109 21.61 -11.40 -7.28
C LYS A 109 20.47 -10.52 -7.78
N VAL A 110 19.22 -10.97 -7.59
CA VAL A 110 18.02 -10.27 -8.05
C VAL A 110 17.15 -9.83 -6.88
N THR A 111 16.42 -8.73 -7.07
CA THR A 111 15.42 -8.26 -6.12
C THR A 111 14.15 -9.09 -6.20
N VAL A 112 13.57 -9.41 -5.04
CA VAL A 112 12.32 -10.17 -4.90
C VAL A 112 11.43 -9.52 -3.85
N PRO A 113 10.09 -9.74 -3.87
CA PRO A 113 9.20 -9.29 -2.82
C PRO A 113 9.62 -9.83 -1.45
N LEU A 114 9.41 -9.03 -0.39
CA LEU A 114 9.66 -9.44 1.00
C LEU A 114 8.64 -10.46 1.49
N GLY A 115 7.40 -10.36 0.99
CA GLY A 115 6.31 -11.22 1.39
C GLY A 115 5.15 -10.45 2.04
N VAL A 116 4.70 -10.89 3.21
CA VAL A 116 3.66 -10.20 3.99
C VAL A 116 4.30 -9.11 4.83
N ILE A 117 3.76 -7.89 4.72
CA ILE A 117 4.24 -6.72 5.47
C ILE A 117 3.14 -6.28 6.44
N GLY A 118 3.46 -6.24 7.72
CA GLY A 118 2.60 -5.67 8.76
C GLY A 118 2.95 -4.20 9.01
N ILE A 119 1.96 -3.30 8.93
CA ILE A 119 2.17 -1.87 9.12
C ILE A 119 1.24 -1.39 10.23
N ILE A 120 1.82 -0.73 11.25
CA ILE A 120 1.08 -0.14 12.38
C ILE A 120 1.19 1.37 12.29
N PHE A 121 0.07 2.06 12.22
CA PHE A 121 0.02 3.52 12.17
C PHE A 121 -1.18 4.08 12.93
N GLU A 122 -1.16 5.38 13.26
CA GLU A 122 -2.20 6.06 14.01
C GLU A 122 -2.57 7.39 13.36
N ALA A 123 -3.87 7.69 13.34
CA ALA A 123 -4.43 9.00 12.97
C ALA A 123 -3.96 9.57 11.61
N ARG A 124 -3.71 8.72 10.62
CA ARG A 124 -3.27 9.13 9.28
C ARG A 124 -3.98 8.29 8.21
N PRO A 125 -5.21 8.62 7.82
CA PRO A 125 -5.99 7.81 6.86
C PRO A 125 -5.28 7.64 5.50
N ASN A 126 -4.52 8.63 5.05
CA ASN A 126 -3.73 8.56 3.81
C ASN A 126 -2.69 7.43 3.81
N VAL A 127 -2.14 7.07 4.98
CA VAL A 127 -1.15 5.98 5.09
C VAL A 127 -1.73 4.66 4.58
N THR A 128 -3.04 4.44 4.69
CA THR A 128 -3.70 3.24 4.13
C THR A 128 -3.49 3.15 2.61
N ALA A 129 -3.74 4.23 1.87
CA ALA A 129 -3.55 4.25 0.42
C ALA A 129 -2.07 4.14 0.04
N ASP A 130 -1.20 4.90 0.73
CA ASP A 130 0.24 4.89 0.47
C ASP A 130 0.83 3.49 0.65
N THR A 131 0.47 2.80 1.74
CA THR A 131 1.00 1.46 2.05
C THR A 131 0.47 0.38 1.13
N ILE A 132 -0.82 0.44 0.76
CA ILE A 132 -1.40 -0.46 -0.24
C ILE A 132 -0.69 -0.28 -1.59
N GLY A 133 -0.51 0.96 -2.02
CA GLY A 133 0.17 1.26 -3.29
C GLY A 133 1.60 0.73 -3.32
N LEU A 134 2.37 0.98 -2.26
CA LEU A 134 3.74 0.49 -2.13
C LEU A 134 3.80 -1.03 -2.09
N ALA A 135 2.89 -1.70 -1.39
CA ALA A 135 2.81 -3.15 -1.34
C ALA A 135 2.53 -3.73 -2.73
N ILE A 136 1.50 -3.23 -3.43
CA ILE A 136 1.16 -3.64 -4.79
C ILE A 136 2.37 -3.46 -5.73
N LYS A 137 2.98 -2.27 -5.77
CA LYS A 137 4.09 -1.99 -6.69
C LYS A 137 5.30 -2.87 -6.44
N SER A 138 5.57 -3.22 -5.18
CA SER A 138 6.68 -4.09 -4.79
C SER A 138 6.34 -5.59 -4.70
N GLY A 139 5.11 -5.99 -5.10
CA GLY A 139 4.67 -7.39 -5.10
C GLY A 139 4.51 -8.00 -3.72
N ASN A 140 4.34 -7.19 -2.70
CA ASN A 140 4.11 -7.61 -1.33
C ASN A 140 2.61 -7.64 -0.99
N ALA A 141 2.25 -8.35 0.07
CA ALA A 141 0.89 -8.43 0.60
C ALA A 141 0.84 -7.96 2.06
#